data_7424cbe86f2cbda390ac042322d71354
#
_entry.id   7424cbe86f2cbda390ac042322d71354
#
_cell.length_a   1.000
_cell.length_b   1.000
_cell.length_c   1.000
_cell.angle_alpha   90.00
_cell.angle_beta   90.00
_cell.angle_gamma   90.00
#
_symmetry.space_group_name_H-M   'P 1'
#
loop_
_entity.id
_entity.type
_entity.pdbx_description
1 polymer ?
#
loop_
_entity_poly.entity_id
_entity_poly.type
_entity_poly.pdbx_seq_one_letter_code
_entity_poly.pdbx_strand_id
1 'polypeptide(L)'
;MGITQTLSKGLKREFEVIITSSDISKLVDEKLVNIAKEANLPGFRPGKVPVSVVKNRFGKQVLGEVVRESVDSATKETMEKNKLTPSSQPKIEIVSFEDGEDLKAKLSVEIMPEFEIPDLSSLDITKPVVKISNKEIEDAVEKIAKENVGTALIKQNRAAKVGDTVVIDFLGTVDGKAFEGGEAKGHNLKLGSNTFIPGFEDGLVGAVKGKTIDVKVTFPDDYQAKNLAGKKANFETTISEIKEDVDVKIDDDFAKTLGMEDLNALKKAVSEQMSKQHDQASREKSKRQILDKLAETVSFELPETLEKEEYNSICKAMNPNAKPDLDHNHAEHDHENEPEADKGMSKDEKLDASEIAKRRVRLGLLLSEIGRKNNIKVEEEDTRNAMMKEIQKYPGQEKQVMDYFKNNPDAQQQLYGPIFEDKIIDFIMEDRKSVV
;
A
#
# COMPACT_ATOMS: atom_id res chain seq x y z
N MET A 1 35.10 11.18 -29.36
CA MET A 1 33.73 11.40 -28.83
C MET A 1 33.57 12.89 -28.56
N GLY A 2 32.50 13.52 -29.07
CA GLY A 2 32.14 14.94 -28.88
C GLY A 2 30.82 15.03 -28.12
N ILE A 3 30.79 15.88 -27.08
CA ILE A 3 29.57 16.17 -26.30
C ILE A 3 29.37 17.68 -26.32
N THR A 4 28.20 18.13 -26.78
CA THR A 4 27.84 19.55 -26.86
C THR A 4 26.49 19.78 -26.24
N GLN A 5 26.43 20.71 -25.29
CA GLN A 5 25.14 21.08 -24.68
C GLN A 5 24.35 21.97 -25.67
N THR A 6 23.13 21.54 -25.99
CA THR A 6 22.24 22.23 -26.94
C THR A 6 21.12 23.01 -26.25
N LEU A 7 20.68 22.55 -25.07
CA LEU A 7 19.63 23.22 -24.29
C LEU A 7 19.99 23.25 -22.78
N SER A 8 19.71 24.40 -22.15
CA SER A 8 19.71 24.57 -20.70
C SER A 8 18.56 25.49 -20.32
N LYS A 9 17.42 24.90 -19.92
CA LYS A 9 16.22 25.66 -19.55
C LYS A 9 15.58 25.03 -18.32
N GLY A 10 15.49 25.79 -17.22
CA GLY A 10 14.99 25.28 -15.94
C GLY A 10 15.78 24.04 -15.53
N LEU A 11 15.09 22.94 -15.26
CA LEU A 11 15.70 21.65 -14.92
C LEU A 11 16.07 20.80 -16.13
N LYS A 12 15.65 21.17 -17.35
CA LYS A 12 15.91 20.40 -18.57
C LYS A 12 17.27 20.73 -19.16
N ARG A 13 18.00 19.69 -19.53
CA ARG A 13 19.30 19.75 -20.22
C ARG A 13 19.23 18.84 -21.44
N GLU A 14 19.72 19.34 -22.58
CA GLU A 14 19.89 18.51 -23.78
C GLU A 14 21.33 18.59 -24.25
N PHE A 15 21.83 17.44 -24.67
CA PHE A 15 23.19 17.31 -25.20
C PHE A 15 23.12 16.58 -26.53
N GLU A 16 23.90 17.07 -27.50
CA GLU A 16 24.23 16.30 -28.68
C GLU A 16 25.53 15.53 -28.42
N VAL A 17 25.44 14.22 -28.62
CA VAL A 17 26.56 13.30 -28.46
C VAL A 17 26.93 12.77 -29.84
N ILE A 18 28.22 12.95 -30.22
CA ILE A 18 28.77 12.43 -31.46
C ILE A 18 29.84 11.42 -31.14
N ILE A 19 29.64 10.18 -31.58
CA ILE A 19 30.62 9.09 -31.42
C ILE A 19 31.19 8.79 -32.82
N THR A 20 32.50 8.89 -32.97
CA THR A 20 33.12 8.75 -34.29
C THR A 20 33.03 7.32 -34.80
N SER A 21 32.85 7.16 -36.10
CA SER A 21 32.87 5.84 -36.77
C SER A 21 34.12 5.02 -36.44
N SER A 22 35.28 5.71 -36.28
CA SER A 22 36.54 5.08 -35.88
C SER A 22 36.46 4.47 -34.47
N ASP A 23 35.80 5.13 -33.50
CA ASP A 23 35.67 4.60 -32.14
C ASP A 23 34.70 3.38 -32.13
N ILE A 24 33.61 3.48 -32.86
CA ILE A 24 32.63 2.38 -33.01
C ILE A 24 33.31 1.17 -33.67
N SER A 25 34.02 1.38 -34.78
CA SER A 25 34.71 0.29 -35.50
C SER A 25 35.73 -0.44 -34.63
N LYS A 26 36.51 0.30 -33.82
CA LYS A 26 37.47 -0.33 -32.87
C LYS A 26 36.74 -1.22 -31.86
N LEU A 27 35.67 -0.74 -31.25
CA LEU A 27 34.89 -1.50 -30.25
C LEU A 27 34.23 -2.74 -30.89
N VAL A 28 33.74 -2.61 -32.11
CA VAL A 28 33.17 -3.73 -32.88
C VAL A 28 34.24 -4.78 -33.16
N ASP A 29 35.39 -4.38 -33.64
CA ASP A 29 36.50 -5.31 -33.93
C ASP A 29 36.99 -6.00 -32.67
N GLU A 30 37.13 -5.30 -31.54
CA GLU A 30 37.51 -5.88 -30.25
C GLU A 30 36.49 -6.93 -29.78
N LYS A 31 35.19 -6.62 -29.86
CA LYS A 31 34.11 -7.59 -29.51
C LYS A 31 34.13 -8.79 -30.44
N LEU A 32 34.25 -8.59 -31.76
CA LEU A 32 34.31 -9.68 -32.71
C LEU A 32 35.50 -10.63 -32.46
N VAL A 33 36.68 -10.07 -32.06
CA VAL A 33 37.85 -10.86 -31.67
C VAL A 33 37.55 -11.68 -30.41
N ASN A 34 36.88 -11.11 -29.43
CA ASN A 34 36.49 -11.83 -28.21
C ASN A 34 35.48 -12.94 -28.49
N ILE A 35 34.45 -12.66 -29.26
CA ILE A 35 33.49 -13.67 -29.71
C ILE A 35 34.17 -14.79 -30.50
N ALA A 36 35.16 -14.48 -31.37
CA ALA A 36 35.89 -15.48 -32.13
C ALA A 36 36.67 -16.47 -31.25
N LYS A 37 37.13 -16.01 -30.05
CA LYS A 37 37.83 -16.87 -29.07
C LYS A 37 36.88 -17.82 -28.34
N GLU A 38 35.65 -17.43 -28.15
CA GLU A 38 34.66 -18.17 -27.37
C GLU A 38 33.68 -18.96 -28.26
N ALA A 39 33.51 -18.57 -29.51
CA ALA A 39 32.54 -19.14 -30.43
C ALA A 39 32.80 -20.62 -30.71
N ASN A 40 31.73 -21.41 -30.63
CA ASN A 40 31.72 -22.80 -31.09
C ASN A 40 30.81 -22.89 -32.34
N LEU A 41 31.43 -22.82 -33.50
CA LEU A 41 30.73 -22.88 -34.80
C LEU A 41 30.99 -24.19 -35.52
N PRO A 42 29.96 -24.82 -36.11
CA PRO A 42 30.12 -26.03 -36.90
C PRO A 42 31.15 -25.81 -38.02
N GLY A 43 32.13 -26.71 -38.12
CA GLY A 43 33.23 -26.63 -39.10
C GLY A 43 34.49 -25.93 -38.62
N PHE A 44 34.50 -25.40 -37.41
CA PHE A 44 35.68 -24.77 -36.84
C PHE A 44 36.03 -25.35 -35.46
N ARG A 45 37.32 -25.42 -35.16
CA ARG A 45 37.75 -25.79 -33.80
C ARG A 45 37.41 -24.65 -32.80
N PRO A 46 36.84 -24.98 -31.63
CA PRO A 46 36.51 -23.95 -30.60
C PRO A 46 37.72 -23.03 -30.34
N GLY A 47 37.47 -21.72 -30.34
CA GLY A 47 38.49 -20.67 -30.15
C GLY A 47 39.41 -20.41 -31.35
N LYS A 48 39.18 -21.00 -32.52
CA LYS A 48 39.96 -20.80 -33.76
C LYS A 48 39.04 -20.38 -34.94
N VAL A 49 37.93 -19.78 -34.69
CA VAL A 49 37.01 -19.25 -35.72
C VAL A 49 37.63 -17.96 -36.29
N PRO A 50 37.79 -17.81 -37.62
CA PRO A 50 38.24 -16.57 -38.23
C PRO A 50 37.27 -15.41 -37.94
N VAL A 51 37.81 -14.24 -37.58
CA VAL A 51 36.99 -13.03 -37.25
C VAL A 51 36.09 -12.65 -38.41
N SER A 52 36.47 -12.86 -39.66
CA SER A 52 35.63 -12.61 -40.83
C SER A 52 34.35 -13.43 -40.85
N VAL A 53 34.40 -14.70 -40.39
CA VAL A 53 33.25 -15.59 -40.31
C VAL A 53 32.31 -15.12 -39.19
N VAL A 54 32.86 -14.71 -38.04
CA VAL A 54 32.13 -14.15 -36.91
C VAL A 54 31.47 -12.83 -37.32
N LYS A 55 32.17 -11.96 -38.04
CA LYS A 55 31.66 -10.67 -38.54
C LYS A 55 30.47 -10.88 -39.49
N ASN A 56 30.57 -11.84 -40.43
CA ASN A 56 29.45 -12.11 -41.33
C ASN A 56 28.19 -12.65 -40.63
N ARG A 57 28.39 -13.39 -39.53
CA ARG A 57 27.26 -14.03 -38.83
C ARG A 57 26.66 -13.16 -37.72
N PHE A 58 27.49 -12.44 -36.98
CA PHE A 58 27.15 -11.69 -35.78
C PHE A 58 27.38 -10.18 -35.90
N GLY A 59 27.95 -9.70 -37.02
CA GLY A 59 28.37 -8.32 -37.16
C GLY A 59 27.27 -7.28 -36.90
N LYS A 60 26.08 -7.52 -37.41
CA LYS A 60 24.91 -6.62 -37.16
C LYS A 60 24.49 -6.61 -35.70
N GLN A 61 24.48 -7.77 -35.05
CA GLN A 61 24.13 -7.87 -33.62
C GLN A 61 25.18 -7.17 -32.76
N VAL A 62 26.47 -7.44 -33.03
CA VAL A 62 27.59 -6.81 -32.32
C VAL A 62 27.62 -5.30 -32.52
N LEU A 63 27.34 -4.81 -33.73
CA LEU A 63 27.22 -3.39 -34.01
C LEU A 63 26.12 -2.74 -33.17
N GLY A 64 24.91 -3.37 -33.11
CA GLY A 64 23.81 -2.87 -32.27
C GLY A 64 24.16 -2.81 -30.78
N GLU A 65 24.86 -3.85 -30.27
CA GLU A 65 25.33 -3.88 -28.88
C GLU A 65 26.37 -2.79 -28.61
N VAL A 66 27.36 -2.62 -29.51
CA VAL A 66 28.40 -1.58 -29.38
C VAL A 66 27.81 -0.18 -29.43
N VAL A 67 26.85 0.07 -30.32
CA VAL A 67 26.13 1.35 -30.38
C VAL A 67 25.46 1.64 -29.05
N ARG A 68 24.71 0.68 -28.52
CA ARG A 68 24.02 0.84 -27.24
C ARG A 68 24.99 1.13 -26.08
N GLU A 69 26.02 0.30 -25.93
CA GLU A 69 27.04 0.48 -24.88
C GLU A 69 27.78 1.82 -25.01
N SER A 70 28.08 2.24 -26.26
CA SER A 70 28.74 3.51 -26.51
C SER A 70 27.88 4.70 -26.10
N VAL A 71 26.57 4.63 -26.37
CA VAL A 71 25.62 5.67 -25.95
C VAL A 71 25.43 5.69 -24.44
N ASP A 72 25.33 4.52 -23.80
CA ASP A 72 25.25 4.41 -22.34
C ASP A 72 26.51 4.97 -21.65
N SER A 73 27.70 4.66 -22.20
CA SER A 73 28.97 5.20 -21.71
C SER A 73 29.06 6.71 -21.88
N ALA A 74 28.63 7.21 -23.05
CA ALA A 74 28.57 8.64 -23.34
C ALA A 74 27.62 9.38 -22.39
N THR A 75 26.50 8.78 -22.08
CA THR A 75 25.51 9.33 -21.13
C THR A 75 26.14 9.47 -19.74
N LYS A 76 26.79 8.41 -19.23
CA LYS A 76 27.49 8.46 -17.93
C LYS A 76 28.58 9.54 -17.92
N GLU A 77 29.41 9.58 -18.95
CA GLU A 77 30.46 10.58 -19.06
C GLU A 77 29.91 12.01 -19.10
N THR A 78 28.77 12.22 -19.79
CA THR A 78 28.09 13.52 -19.84
C THR A 78 27.60 13.96 -18.47
N MET A 79 26.99 13.03 -17.70
CA MET A 79 26.52 13.31 -16.33
C MET A 79 27.70 13.66 -15.40
N GLU A 80 28.78 12.88 -15.44
CA GLU A 80 29.95 13.06 -14.58
C GLU A 80 30.69 14.37 -14.89
N LYS A 81 30.95 14.64 -16.16
CA LYS A 81 31.67 15.88 -16.59
C LYS A 81 30.93 17.14 -16.23
N ASN A 82 29.59 17.12 -16.36
CA ASN A 82 28.74 18.27 -16.05
C ASN A 82 28.22 18.28 -14.60
N LYS A 83 28.64 17.30 -13.78
CA LYS A 83 28.18 17.13 -12.38
C LYS A 83 26.65 17.18 -12.25
N LEU A 84 25.95 16.55 -13.18
CA LEU A 84 24.50 16.54 -13.22
C LEU A 84 23.98 15.34 -12.40
N THR A 85 22.99 15.59 -11.56
CA THR A 85 22.24 14.55 -10.86
C THR A 85 20.88 14.42 -11.55
N PRO A 86 20.64 13.36 -12.34
CA PRO A 86 19.38 13.20 -13.05
C PRO A 86 18.25 12.89 -12.05
N SER A 87 17.05 13.43 -12.31
CA SER A 87 15.84 13.13 -11.55
C SER A 87 15.15 11.83 -12.00
N SER A 88 15.38 11.44 -13.25
CA SER A 88 14.86 10.21 -13.87
C SER A 88 15.89 9.66 -14.87
N GLN A 89 15.58 8.52 -15.46
CA GLN A 89 16.44 7.97 -16.52
C GLN A 89 16.52 8.96 -17.71
N PRO A 90 17.75 9.31 -18.18
CA PRO A 90 17.91 10.16 -19.34
C PRO A 90 17.29 9.54 -20.59
N LYS A 91 16.58 10.36 -21.38
CA LYS A 91 16.03 9.92 -22.67
C LYS A 91 17.10 10.08 -23.74
N ILE A 92 17.28 9.02 -24.53
CA ILE A 92 18.26 8.95 -25.59
C ILE A 92 17.55 8.73 -26.91
N GLU A 93 17.80 9.60 -27.87
CA GLU A 93 17.27 9.50 -29.23
C GLU A 93 18.46 9.43 -30.21
N ILE A 94 18.50 8.37 -31.02
CA ILE A 94 19.50 8.26 -32.08
C ILE A 94 18.99 9.10 -33.26
N VAL A 95 19.70 10.19 -33.54
CA VAL A 95 19.32 11.12 -34.62
C VAL A 95 19.76 10.58 -35.98
N SER A 96 20.99 10.05 -36.07
CA SER A 96 21.49 9.41 -37.29
C SER A 96 22.57 8.40 -36.97
N PHE A 97 22.50 7.27 -37.64
CA PHE A 97 23.55 6.25 -37.61
C PHE A 97 23.44 5.39 -38.87
N GLU A 98 24.52 5.32 -39.63
CA GLU A 98 24.75 4.35 -40.71
C GLU A 98 26.07 3.65 -40.49
N ASP A 99 26.21 2.39 -40.99
CA ASP A 99 27.43 1.61 -40.81
C ASP A 99 28.63 2.30 -41.52
N GLY A 100 29.64 2.66 -40.75
CA GLY A 100 30.79 3.41 -41.22
C GLY A 100 30.67 4.94 -41.07
N GLU A 101 29.56 5.46 -40.58
CA GLU A 101 29.35 6.87 -40.27
C GLU A 101 29.40 7.16 -38.77
N ASP A 102 29.52 8.44 -38.43
CA ASP A 102 29.45 8.88 -37.03
C ASP A 102 28.07 8.72 -36.47
N LEU A 103 27.97 8.16 -35.27
CA LEU A 103 26.73 8.09 -34.50
C LEU A 103 26.40 9.44 -33.88
N LYS A 104 25.25 9.99 -34.19
CA LYS A 104 24.70 11.20 -33.53
C LYS A 104 23.51 10.81 -32.68
N ALA A 105 23.57 11.12 -31.40
CA ALA A 105 22.50 10.91 -30.45
C ALA A 105 22.15 12.21 -29.72
N LYS A 106 20.87 12.39 -29.43
CA LYS A 106 20.36 13.47 -28.58
C LYS A 106 20.08 12.86 -27.21
N LEU A 107 20.69 13.44 -26.18
CA LEU A 107 20.50 13.08 -24.80
C LEU A 107 19.68 14.16 -24.11
N SER A 108 18.50 13.83 -23.64
CA SER A 108 17.61 14.72 -22.87
C SER A 108 17.55 14.24 -21.42
N VAL A 109 17.85 15.12 -20.47
CA VAL A 109 17.86 14.80 -19.04
C VAL A 109 17.18 15.92 -18.24
N GLU A 110 16.38 15.54 -17.27
CA GLU A 110 15.93 16.42 -16.20
C GLU A 110 16.84 16.25 -15.00
N ILE A 111 17.30 17.35 -14.42
CA ILE A 111 18.18 17.34 -13.24
C ILE A 111 17.38 17.60 -11.97
N MET A 112 17.91 17.11 -10.86
CA MET A 112 17.38 17.43 -9.54
C MET A 112 17.48 18.93 -9.27
N PRO A 113 16.44 19.57 -8.70
CA PRO A 113 16.50 20.95 -8.31
C PRO A 113 17.48 21.18 -7.16
N GLU A 114 18.18 22.30 -7.21
CA GLU A 114 18.98 22.79 -6.08
C GLU A 114 18.12 23.75 -5.26
N PHE A 115 17.99 23.49 -3.97
CA PHE A 115 17.27 24.34 -3.02
C PHE A 115 17.89 24.27 -1.62
N GLU A 116 17.64 25.30 -0.83
CA GLU A 116 18.06 25.33 0.56
C GLU A 116 17.00 24.70 1.46
N ILE A 117 17.45 23.90 2.44
CA ILE A 117 16.58 23.38 3.47
C ILE A 117 16.21 24.53 4.40
N PRO A 118 14.90 24.74 4.68
CA PRO A 118 14.47 25.75 5.64
C PRO A 118 14.99 25.43 7.05
N ASP A 119 15.08 26.44 7.88
CA ASP A 119 15.40 26.23 9.30
C ASP A 119 14.29 25.43 9.98
N LEU A 120 14.59 24.15 10.23
CA LEU A 120 13.65 23.19 10.84
C LEU A 120 13.30 23.59 12.29
N SER A 121 14.17 24.35 12.98
CA SER A 121 13.92 24.81 14.34
C SER A 121 12.88 25.93 14.42
N SER A 122 12.67 26.66 13.32
CA SER A 122 11.72 27.77 13.24
C SER A 122 10.28 27.35 12.95
N LEU A 123 10.05 26.06 12.60
CA LEU A 123 8.68 25.58 12.32
C LEU A 123 7.82 25.59 13.59
N ASP A 124 6.75 26.32 13.69
CA ASP A 124 5.82 26.34 14.82
C ASP A 124 4.88 25.11 14.78
N ILE A 125 5.17 24.11 15.62
CA ILE A 125 4.43 22.84 15.66
C ILE A 125 3.84 22.65 17.04
N THR A 126 2.55 22.43 17.10
CA THR A 126 1.85 22.13 18.36
C THR A 126 1.71 20.61 18.50
N LYS A 127 2.37 20.02 19.49
CA LYS A 127 2.16 18.63 19.87
C LYS A 127 0.97 18.55 20.84
N PRO A 128 -0.19 18.01 20.44
CA PRO A 128 -1.29 17.82 21.37
C PRO A 128 -0.92 16.76 22.42
N VAL A 129 -0.98 17.12 23.69
CA VAL A 129 -0.83 16.17 24.80
C VAL A 129 -2.20 15.96 25.42
N VAL A 130 -2.71 14.75 25.34
CA VAL A 130 -3.99 14.38 25.94
C VAL A 130 -3.73 13.72 27.29
N LYS A 131 -4.31 14.28 28.34
CA LYS A 131 -4.31 13.66 29.68
C LYS A 131 -5.60 12.87 29.83
N ILE A 132 -5.49 11.56 29.95
CA ILE A 132 -6.64 10.67 30.15
C ILE A 132 -7.12 10.85 31.58
N SER A 133 -8.37 11.18 31.76
CA SER A 133 -8.99 11.31 33.09
C SER A 133 -9.47 9.96 33.61
N ASN A 134 -9.55 9.80 34.94
CA ASN A 134 -10.10 8.58 35.55
C ASN A 134 -11.54 8.30 35.07
N LYS A 135 -12.31 9.36 34.80
CA LYS A 135 -13.68 9.22 34.31
C LYS A 135 -13.71 8.56 32.92
N GLU A 136 -12.83 8.96 32.01
CA GLU A 136 -12.75 8.35 30.67
C GLU A 136 -12.37 6.88 30.73
N ILE A 137 -11.49 6.50 31.68
CA ILE A 137 -11.14 5.11 31.94
C ILE A 137 -12.35 4.33 32.46
N GLU A 138 -13.10 4.91 33.41
CA GLU A 138 -14.32 4.31 33.94
C GLU A 138 -15.40 4.15 32.87
N ASP A 139 -15.65 5.16 32.06
CA ASP A 139 -16.60 5.12 30.95
C ASP A 139 -16.20 4.04 29.92
N ALA A 140 -14.90 3.88 29.62
CA ALA A 140 -14.39 2.84 28.75
C ALA A 140 -14.57 1.43 29.34
N VAL A 141 -14.29 1.25 30.63
CA VAL A 141 -14.53 -0.03 31.34
C VAL A 141 -16.02 -0.37 31.38
N GLU A 142 -16.89 0.63 31.61
CA GLU A 142 -18.35 0.43 31.53
C GLU A 142 -18.81 0.01 30.12
N LYS A 143 -18.23 0.58 29.08
CA LYS A 143 -18.51 0.20 27.70
C LYS A 143 -18.10 -1.26 27.45
N ILE A 144 -16.90 -1.65 27.87
CA ILE A 144 -16.43 -3.04 27.80
C ILE A 144 -17.38 -3.99 28.56
N ALA A 145 -17.86 -3.58 29.75
CA ALA A 145 -18.80 -4.36 30.52
C ALA A 145 -20.14 -4.52 29.80
N LYS A 146 -20.64 -3.47 29.17
CA LYS A 146 -21.89 -3.51 28.36
C LYS A 146 -21.77 -4.38 27.11
N GLU A 147 -20.58 -4.41 26.49
CA GLU A 147 -20.33 -5.26 25.32
C GLU A 147 -20.11 -6.74 25.70
N ASN A 148 -19.69 -7.00 26.95
CA ASN A 148 -19.48 -8.33 27.52
C ASN A 148 -20.59 -8.73 28.51
N VAL A 149 -21.84 -8.36 28.21
CA VAL A 149 -23.01 -8.68 29.04
C VAL A 149 -23.05 -10.17 29.32
N GLY A 150 -23.00 -10.54 30.58
CA GLY A 150 -23.21 -11.93 31.01
C GLY A 150 -24.66 -12.33 30.79
N THR A 151 -24.89 -13.55 30.33
CA THR A 151 -26.25 -14.10 30.26
C THR A 151 -26.47 -15.10 31.38
N ALA A 152 -27.52 -14.94 32.15
CA ALA A 152 -27.93 -15.91 33.18
C ALA A 152 -29.26 -16.55 32.83
N LEU A 153 -29.41 -17.83 33.21
CA LEU A 153 -30.70 -18.51 33.06
C LEU A 153 -31.78 -17.75 33.82
N ILE A 154 -32.92 -17.50 33.19
CA ILE A 154 -34.08 -16.88 33.86
C ILE A 154 -34.53 -17.71 35.05
N LYS A 155 -34.69 -17.08 36.20
CA LYS A 155 -35.10 -17.75 37.45
C LYS A 155 -36.58 -18.17 37.46
N GLN A 156 -37.42 -17.48 36.66
CA GLN A 156 -38.85 -17.75 36.53
C GLN A 156 -39.16 -18.25 35.12
N ASN A 157 -40.07 -19.24 35.04
CA ASN A 157 -40.48 -19.78 33.74
C ASN A 157 -41.43 -18.76 33.07
N ARG A 158 -40.86 -17.78 32.35
CA ARG A 158 -41.55 -16.77 31.57
C ARG A 158 -41.32 -16.95 30.07
N ALA A 159 -42.16 -16.32 29.29
CA ALA A 159 -41.97 -16.22 27.84
C ALA A 159 -40.73 -15.37 27.49
N ALA A 160 -40.05 -15.72 26.41
CA ALA A 160 -38.92 -15.00 25.86
C ALA A 160 -39.34 -13.59 25.38
N LYS A 161 -38.50 -12.60 25.63
CA LYS A 161 -38.70 -11.20 25.24
C LYS A 161 -37.57 -10.78 24.28
N VAL A 162 -37.81 -9.68 23.57
CA VAL A 162 -36.75 -9.01 22.83
C VAL A 162 -35.62 -8.61 23.81
N GLY A 163 -34.37 -8.90 23.48
CA GLY A 163 -33.20 -8.74 24.34
C GLY A 163 -32.74 -10.00 25.06
N ASP A 164 -33.65 -11.02 25.23
CA ASP A 164 -33.22 -12.29 25.80
C ASP A 164 -32.35 -13.09 24.82
N THR A 165 -31.43 -13.91 25.34
CA THR A 165 -30.69 -14.91 24.57
C THR A 165 -31.37 -16.27 24.75
N VAL A 166 -31.90 -16.84 23.65
CA VAL A 166 -32.48 -18.17 23.64
C VAL A 166 -31.52 -19.21 23.14
N VAL A 167 -31.47 -20.35 23.80
CA VAL A 167 -30.73 -21.53 23.30
C VAL A 167 -31.75 -22.35 22.52
N ILE A 168 -31.51 -22.54 21.23
CA ILE A 168 -32.45 -23.18 20.32
C ILE A 168 -31.81 -24.38 19.60
N ASP A 169 -32.69 -25.37 19.38
CA ASP A 169 -32.44 -26.43 18.41
C ASP A 169 -33.43 -26.18 17.27
N PHE A 170 -32.93 -26.10 16.03
CA PHE A 170 -33.81 -25.85 14.92
C PHE A 170 -33.50 -26.74 13.70
N LEU A 171 -34.55 -27.03 12.93
CA LEU A 171 -34.51 -27.75 11.66
C LEU A 171 -35.28 -26.98 10.60
N GLY A 172 -34.61 -26.42 9.64
CA GLY A 172 -35.17 -25.70 8.52
C GLY A 172 -35.52 -26.61 7.33
N THR A 173 -36.70 -26.39 6.78
CA THR A 173 -37.19 -27.08 5.58
C THR A 173 -37.68 -26.06 4.54
N VAL A 174 -37.40 -26.34 3.26
CA VAL A 174 -37.96 -25.63 2.11
C VAL A 174 -38.70 -26.67 1.27
N ASP A 175 -39.99 -26.41 0.98
CA ASP A 175 -40.88 -27.36 0.27
C ASP A 175 -40.87 -28.77 0.91
N GLY A 176 -40.77 -28.82 2.27
CA GLY A 176 -40.77 -30.05 3.04
C GLY A 176 -39.46 -30.85 3.03
N LYS A 177 -38.39 -30.30 2.46
CA LYS A 177 -37.06 -30.93 2.42
C LYS A 177 -36.09 -30.11 3.26
N ALA A 178 -35.33 -30.79 4.12
CA ALA A 178 -34.21 -30.14 4.84
C ALA A 178 -33.13 -29.71 3.85
N PHE A 179 -32.46 -28.61 4.15
CA PHE A 179 -31.40 -28.06 3.34
C PHE A 179 -30.10 -27.91 4.15
N GLU A 180 -28.99 -27.91 3.47
CA GLU A 180 -27.67 -27.81 4.09
C GLU A 180 -27.51 -26.46 4.81
N GLY A 181 -27.06 -26.51 6.08
CA GLY A 181 -26.98 -25.32 6.95
C GLY A 181 -28.31 -24.94 7.62
N GLY A 182 -29.40 -25.69 7.39
CA GLY A 182 -30.71 -25.45 8.01
C GLY A 182 -30.90 -26.07 9.39
N GLU A 183 -29.92 -26.84 9.93
CA GLU A 183 -30.01 -27.52 11.23
C GLU A 183 -28.91 -27.04 12.17
N ALA A 184 -29.28 -26.73 13.42
CA ALA A 184 -28.33 -26.56 14.50
C ALA A 184 -28.95 -26.97 15.84
N LYS A 185 -28.09 -27.38 16.79
CA LYS A 185 -28.46 -27.72 18.16
C LYS A 185 -27.68 -26.88 19.16
N GLY A 186 -28.34 -26.44 20.22
CA GLY A 186 -27.71 -25.64 21.27
C GLY A 186 -27.24 -24.27 20.80
N HIS A 187 -27.85 -23.71 19.75
CA HIS A 187 -27.45 -22.41 19.22
C HIS A 187 -27.95 -21.28 20.10
N ASN A 188 -27.05 -20.37 20.52
CA ASN A 188 -27.42 -19.19 21.30
C ASN A 188 -27.82 -18.07 20.34
N LEU A 189 -29.04 -17.60 20.42
CA LEU A 189 -29.61 -16.52 19.60
C LEU A 189 -30.14 -15.41 20.50
N LYS A 190 -29.62 -14.19 20.33
CA LYS A 190 -30.16 -13.00 21.00
C LYS A 190 -31.35 -12.45 20.20
N LEU A 191 -32.53 -12.40 20.81
CA LEU A 191 -33.75 -11.90 20.16
C LEU A 191 -33.67 -10.39 19.96
N GLY A 192 -33.85 -9.94 18.72
CA GLY A 192 -33.74 -8.54 18.31
C GLY A 192 -32.32 -8.16 17.83
N SER A 193 -31.43 -9.13 17.65
CA SER A 193 -30.09 -8.90 17.09
C SER A 193 -30.08 -8.72 15.57
N ASN A 194 -31.12 -9.17 14.89
CA ASN A 194 -31.24 -9.23 13.43
C ASN A 194 -30.09 -10.02 12.75
N THR A 195 -29.55 -11.01 13.46
CA THR A 195 -28.47 -11.88 12.93
C THR A 195 -29.02 -13.04 12.10
N PHE A 196 -30.28 -13.36 12.27
CA PHE A 196 -31.00 -14.38 11.51
C PHE A 196 -31.87 -13.79 10.40
N ILE A 197 -32.48 -14.67 9.61
CA ILE A 197 -33.41 -14.30 8.52
C ILE A 197 -34.53 -13.44 9.09
N PRO A 198 -34.91 -12.33 8.42
CA PRO A 198 -35.97 -11.44 8.88
C PRO A 198 -37.24 -12.20 9.23
N GLY A 199 -37.79 -11.93 10.43
CA GLY A 199 -38.99 -12.59 10.97
C GLY A 199 -38.71 -13.88 11.76
N PHE A 200 -37.50 -14.43 11.74
CA PHE A 200 -37.16 -15.64 12.51
C PHE A 200 -37.14 -15.34 14.02
N GLU A 201 -36.42 -14.30 14.41
CA GLU A 201 -36.33 -13.87 15.81
C GLU A 201 -37.67 -13.43 16.36
N ASP A 202 -38.48 -12.71 15.56
CA ASP A 202 -39.82 -12.28 15.93
C ASP A 202 -40.78 -13.46 16.20
N GLY A 203 -40.61 -14.55 15.44
CA GLY A 203 -41.38 -15.79 15.63
C GLY A 203 -41.10 -16.51 16.94
N LEU A 204 -39.95 -16.21 17.58
CA LEU A 204 -39.56 -16.81 18.85
C LEU A 204 -39.90 -15.93 20.07
N VAL A 205 -40.26 -14.66 19.85
CA VAL A 205 -40.70 -13.77 20.93
C VAL A 205 -42.04 -14.29 21.47
N GLY A 206 -42.14 -14.41 22.79
CA GLY A 206 -43.31 -14.96 23.46
C GLY A 206 -43.30 -16.47 23.65
N ALA A 207 -42.30 -17.15 23.13
CA ALA A 207 -42.11 -18.58 23.31
C ALA A 207 -41.60 -18.93 24.72
N VAL A 208 -41.89 -20.15 25.21
CA VAL A 208 -41.45 -20.63 26.52
C VAL A 208 -40.52 -21.80 26.37
N LYS A 209 -39.65 -21.98 27.37
CA LYS A 209 -38.72 -23.12 27.46
C LYS A 209 -39.41 -24.46 27.25
N GLY A 210 -38.81 -25.35 26.46
CA GLY A 210 -39.29 -26.70 26.20
C GLY A 210 -40.38 -26.82 25.14
N LYS A 211 -40.84 -25.71 24.54
CA LYS A 211 -41.78 -25.74 23.43
C LYS A 211 -41.11 -25.73 22.08
N THR A 212 -41.65 -26.52 21.17
CA THR A 212 -41.30 -26.51 19.75
C THR A 212 -42.29 -25.60 19.02
N ILE A 213 -41.80 -24.73 18.16
CA ILE A 213 -42.55 -23.72 17.41
C ILE A 213 -42.12 -23.80 15.94
N ASP A 214 -43.12 -23.73 15.05
CA ASP A 214 -42.92 -23.60 13.62
C ASP A 214 -42.78 -22.13 13.24
N VAL A 215 -41.55 -21.71 12.92
CA VAL A 215 -41.25 -20.34 12.48
C VAL A 215 -41.23 -20.31 10.96
N LYS A 216 -42.16 -19.60 10.35
CA LYS A 216 -42.29 -19.47 8.88
C LYS A 216 -41.67 -18.16 8.45
N VAL A 217 -40.63 -18.22 7.63
CA VAL A 217 -39.89 -17.06 7.11
C VAL A 217 -39.70 -17.14 5.60
N THR A 218 -39.37 -16.02 4.98
CA THR A 218 -39.01 -15.99 3.57
C THR A 218 -37.58 -15.49 3.48
N PHE A 219 -36.74 -16.22 2.77
CA PHE A 219 -35.37 -15.81 2.50
C PHE A 219 -35.34 -14.50 1.70
N PRO A 220 -34.48 -13.53 2.01
CA PRO A 220 -34.29 -12.35 1.18
C PRO A 220 -33.89 -12.72 -0.25
N ASP A 221 -34.22 -11.85 -1.23
CA ASP A 221 -33.91 -12.09 -2.63
C ASP A 221 -32.39 -12.01 -2.91
N ASP A 222 -31.65 -11.29 -2.08
CA ASP A 222 -30.20 -11.11 -2.11
C ASP A 222 -29.43 -12.11 -1.23
N TYR A 223 -30.09 -13.18 -0.78
CA TYR A 223 -29.46 -14.19 0.08
C TYR A 223 -28.29 -14.88 -0.62
N GLN A 224 -27.17 -15.06 0.09
CA GLN A 224 -25.91 -15.61 -0.48
C GLN A 224 -26.10 -16.96 -1.19
N ALA A 225 -26.93 -17.85 -0.64
CA ALA A 225 -27.24 -19.13 -1.26
C ALA A 225 -28.38 -18.94 -2.30
N LYS A 226 -28.01 -18.79 -3.57
CA LYS A 226 -28.94 -18.58 -4.70
C LYS A 226 -30.07 -19.60 -4.81
N ASN A 227 -29.86 -20.82 -4.32
CA ASN A 227 -30.88 -21.89 -4.30
C ASN A 227 -31.94 -21.70 -3.22
N LEU A 228 -31.74 -20.79 -2.26
CA LEU A 228 -32.68 -20.46 -1.16
C LEU A 228 -33.28 -19.06 -1.29
N ALA A 229 -32.66 -18.15 -2.03
CA ALA A 229 -33.13 -16.77 -2.22
C ALA A 229 -34.59 -16.72 -2.66
N GLY A 230 -35.41 -15.86 -2.01
CA GLY A 230 -36.85 -15.65 -2.26
C GLY A 230 -37.77 -16.83 -1.85
N LYS A 231 -37.23 -17.96 -1.35
CA LYS A 231 -38.03 -19.13 -0.98
C LYS A 231 -38.60 -19.03 0.43
N LYS A 232 -39.78 -19.64 0.61
CA LYS A 232 -40.38 -19.79 1.93
C LYS A 232 -39.76 -21.00 2.63
N ALA A 233 -39.35 -20.81 3.87
CA ALA A 233 -38.83 -21.84 4.74
C ALA A 233 -39.67 -21.98 6.00
N ASN A 234 -39.77 -23.20 6.52
CA ASN A 234 -40.34 -23.51 7.81
C ASN A 234 -39.26 -24.05 8.71
N PHE A 235 -39.04 -23.43 9.86
CA PHE A 235 -38.10 -23.84 10.87
C PHE A 235 -38.84 -24.40 12.09
N GLU A 236 -38.71 -25.71 12.29
CA GLU A 236 -39.15 -26.35 13.53
C GLU A 236 -38.08 -26.03 14.59
N THR A 237 -38.42 -25.17 15.54
CA THR A 237 -37.47 -24.62 16.51
C THR A 237 -37.91 -24.95 17.93
N THR A 238 -37.04 -25.62 18.70
CA THR A 238 -37.27 -25.93 20.12
C THR A 238 -36.38 -25.03 20.98
N ILE A 239 -37.00 -24.37 21.96
CA ILE A 239 -36.25 -23.53 22.92
C ILE A 239 -35.84 -24.40 24.09
N SER A 240 -34.53 -24.65 24.20
CA SER A 240 -33.91 -25.43 25.26
C SER A 240 -33.71 -24.62 26.54
N GLU A 241 -33.31 -23.35 26.40
CA GLU A 241 -33.08 -22.43 27.50
C GLU A 241 -33.41 -20.99 27.11
N ILE A 242 -33.77 -20.20 28.09
CA ILE A 242 -33.93 -18.74 27.96
C ILE A 242 -32.97 -18.12 28.98
N LYS A 243 -32.15 -17.22 28.51
CA LYS A 243 -31.18 -16.46 29.31
C LYS A 243 -31.52 -14.99 29.20
N GLU A 244 -31.43 -14.27 30.30
CA GLU A 244 -31.58 -12.83 30.32
C GLU A 244 -30.20 -12.16 30.48
N ASP A 245 -30.09 -10.98 29.90
CA ASP A 245 -28.89 -10.16 30.10
C ASP A 245 -28.82 -9.76 31.56
N VAL A 246 -27.71 -10.02 32.20
CA VAL A 246 -27.47 -9.60 33.58
C VAL A 246 -26.43 -8.48 33.54
N ASP A 247 -26.75 -7.39 34.21
CA ASP A 247 -25.78 -6.33 34.41
C ASP A 247 -24.52 -6.90 35.06
N VAL A 248 -23.42 -6.84 34.32
CA VAL A 248 -22.13 -7.32 34.82
C VAL A 248 -21.67 -6.30 35.88
N LYS A 249 -21.47 -6.79 37.10
CA LYS A 249 -20.79 -5.96 38.11
C LYS A 249 -19.35 -5.79 37.71
N ILE A 250 -18.91 -4.54 37.66
CA ILE A 250 -17.53 -4.19 37.33
C ILE A 250 -16.69 -4.39 38.60
N ASP A 251 -16.23 -5.61 38.79
CA ASP A 251 -15.42 -6.04 39.92
C ASP A 251 -14.22 -6.90 39.46
N ASP A 252 -13.47 -7.45 40.44
CA ASP A 252 -12.30 -8.29 40.13
C ASP A 252 -12.67 -9.58 39.39
N ASP A 253 -13.87 -10.11 39.61
CA ASP A 253 -14.30 -11.32 38.92
C ASP A 253 -14.61 -11.05 37.47
N PHE A 254 -15.18 -9.88 37.14
CA PHE A 254 -15.33 -9.40 35.76
C PHE A 254 -13.97 -9.25 35.09
N ALA A 255 -12.98 -8.64 35.76
CA ALA A 255 -11.63 -8.48 35.20
C ALA A 255 -10.98 -9.85 34.90
N LYS A 256 -11.20 -10.86 35.76
CA LYS A 256 -10.69 -12.21 35.51
C LYS A 256 -11.36 -12.87 34.29
N THR A 257 -12.63 -12.63 34.03
CA THR A 257 -13.27 -13.14 32.81
C THR A 257 -12.64 -12.60 31.53
N LEU A 258 -12.02 -11.41 31.60
CA LEU A 258 -11.26 -10.79 30.52
C LEU A 258 -9.77 -11.16 30.53
N GLY A 259 -9.35 -12.09 31.42
CA GLY A 259 -7.97 -12.54 31.52
C GLY A 259 -7.05 -11.60 32.29
N MET A 260 -7.61 -10.65 33.07
CA MET A 260 -6.86 -9.75 33.95
C MET A 260 -6.84 -10.27 35.39
N GLU A 261 -5.85 -9.85 36.17
CA GLU A 261 -5.71 -10.32 37.60
C GLU A 261 -6.81 -9.71 38.48
N ASP A 262 -7.07 -8.42 38.32
CA ASP A 262 -8.05 -7.66 39.11
C ASP A 262 -8.56 -6.43 38.28
N LEU A 263 -9.50 -5.71 38.86
CA LEU A 263 -10.09 -4.50 38.25
C LEU A 263 -9.05 -3.38 38.04
N ASN A 264 -8.04 -3.27 38.90
CA ASN A 264 -6.99 -2.28 38.73
C ASN A 264 -6.09 -2.61 37.54
N ALA A 265 -5.77 -3.89 37.32
CA ALA A 265 -5.05 -4.36 36.14
C ALA A 265 -5.84 -4.08 34.86
N LEU A 266 -7.16 -4.29 34.85
CA LEU A 266 -8.03 -3.96 33.74
C LEU A 266 -8.02 -2.45 33.45
N LYS A 267 -8.24 -1.60 34.48
CA LYS A 267 -8.20 -0.14 34.34
C LYS A 267 -6.85 0.36 33.80
N LYS A 268 -5.75 -0.24 34.28
CA LYS A 268 -4.40 0.08 33.82
C LYS A 268 -4.22 -0.30 32.33
N ALA A 269 -4.63 -1.49 31.94
CA ALA A 269 -4.56 -1.93 30.55
C ALA A 269 -5.38 -1.03 29.61
N VAL A 270 -6.60 -0.64 30.03
CA VAL A 270 -7.46 0.30 29.29
C VAL A 270 -6.78 1.66 29.19
N SER A 271 -6.22 2.19 30.29
CA SER A 271 -5.50 3.46 30.28
C SER A 271 -4.28 3.44 29.36
N GLU A 272 -3.49 2.36 29.38
CA GLU A 272 -2.35 2.18 28.48
C GLU A 272 -2.77 2.10 27.01
N GLN A 273 -3.87 1.42 26.73
CA GLN A 273 -4.43 1.32 25.37
C GLN A 273 -4.94 2.67 24.86
N MET A 274 -5.66 3.40 25.70
CA MET A 274 -6.12 4.76 25.38
C MET A 274 -4.94 5.72 25.16
N SER A 275 -3.89 5.63 26.02
CA SER A 275 -2.68 6.43 25.86
C SER A 275 -2.01 6.16 24.51
N LYS A 276 -1.84 4.90 24.13
CA LYS A 276 -1.27 4.54 22.83
C LYS A 276 -2.08 5.10 21.66
N GLN A 277 -3.42 5.04 21.73
CA GLN A 277 -4.29 5.60 20.69
C GLN A 277 -4.17 7.12 20.59
N HIS A 278 -4.15 7.83 21.73
CA HIS A 278 -3.96 9.27 21.77
C HIS A 278 -2.58 9.69 21.30
N ASP A 279 -1.53 8.96 21.69
CA ASP A 279 -0.16 9.22 21.24
C ASP A 279 -0.04 9.04 19.73
N GLN A 280 -0.66 8.00 19.16
CA GLN A 280 -0.74 7.80 17.72
C GLN A 280 -1.47 8.96 17.02
N ALA A 281 -2.67 9.32 17.49
CA ALA A 281 -3.45 10.42 16.92
C ALA A 281 -2.69 11.76 17.02
N SER A 282 -2.02 12.02 18.16
CA SER A 282 -1.17 13.20 18.36
C SER A 282 0.01 13.21 17.40
N ARG A 283 0.69 12.06 17.22
CA ARG A 283 1.79 11.90 16.27
C ARG A 283 1.35 12.18 14.83
N GLU A 284 0.23 11.57 14.40
CA GLU A 284 -0.32 11.79 13.05
C GLU A 284 -0.68 13.26 12.80
N LYS A 285 -1.26 13.92 13.80
CA LYS A 285 -1.57 15.36 13.72
C LYS A 285 -0.29 16.20 13.61
N SER A 286 0.71 15.91 14.42
CA SER A 286 2.00 16.59 14.37
C SER A 286 2.72 16.35 13.05
N LYS A 287 2.72 15.10 12.55
CA LYS A 287 3.26 14.72 11.23
C LYS A 287 2.63 15.56 10.11
N ARG A 288 1.28 15.63 10.11
CA ARG A 288 0.56 16.44 9.11
C ARG A 288 0.96 17.92 9.19
N GLN A 289 1.02 18.50 10.39
CA GLN A 289 1.43 19.89 10.57
C GLN A 289 2.86 20.16 10.07
N ILE A 290 3.80 19.23 10.33
CA ILE A 290 5.17 19.34 9.83
C ILE A 290 5.17 19.33 8.30
N LEU A 291 4.52 18.35 7.68
CA LEU A 291 4.46 18.23 6.23
C LEU A 291 3.77 19.42 5.56
N ASP A 292 2.68 19.93 6.15
CA ASP A 292 1.98 21.11 5.64
C ASP A 292 2.90 22.34 5.66
N LYS A 293 3.54 22.59 6.79
CA LYS A 293 4.46 23.74 6.95
C LYS A 293 5.71 23.61 6.06
N LEU A 294 6.28 22.42 5.94
CA LEU A 294 7.39 22.18 5.02
C LEU A 294 6.97 22.44 3.57
N ALA A 295 5.78 22.03 3.16
CA ALA A 295 5.28 22.27 1.82
C ALA A 295 5.05 23.76 1.51
N GLU A 296 4.66 24.56 2.53
CA GLU A 296 4.45 26.01 2.40
C GLU A 296 5.76 26.81 2.40
N THR A 297 6.77 26.33 3.12
CA THR A 297 8.02 27.06 3.34
C THR A 297 8.94 27.03 2.12
N VAL A 298 8.82 26.00 1.27
CA VAL A 298 9.76 25.77 0.16
C VAL A 298 9.05 25.85 -1.19
N SER A 299 9.62 26.65 -2.09
CA SER A 299 9.16 26.76 -3.48
C SER A 299 10.35 26.65 -4.42
N PHE A 300 10.36 25.61 -5.26
CA PHE A 300 11.34 25.37 -6.31
C PHE A 300 10.69 24.71 -7.51
N GLU A 301 11.35 24.77 -8.67
CA GLU A 301 10.91 24.11 -9.89
C GLU A 301 10.94 22.59 -9.71
N LEU A 302 9.87 21.92 -10.11
CA LEU A 302 9.74 20.47 -10.00
C LEU A 302 10.13 19.80 -11.34
N PRO A 303 10.80 18.63 -11.30
CA PRO A 303 11.01 17.83 -12.49
C PRO A 303 9.66 17.36 -13.05
N GLU A 304 9.39 17.70 -14.33
CA GLU A 304 8.11 17.36 -14.98
C GLU A 304 7.88 15.84 -15.06
N THR A 305 8.95 15.06 -15.18
CA THR A 305 8.85 13.60 -15.23
C THR A 305 8.34 13.05 -13.92
N LEU A 306 8.91 13.48 -12.77
CA LEU A 306 8.44 13.04 -11.45
C LEU A 306 7.01 13.51 -11.16
N GLU A 307 6.66 14.74 -11.59
CA GLU A 307 5.28 15.24 -11.43
C GLU A 307 4.29 14.38 -12.23
N LYS A 308 4.62 13.99 -13.46
CA LYS A 308 3.77 13.13 -14.30
C LYS A 308 3.63 11.72 -13.74
N GLU A 309 4.73 11.14 -13.27
CA GLU A 309 4.70 9.80 -12.65
C GLU A 309 3.81 9.76 -11.41
N GLU A 310 3.96 10.75 -10.52
CA GLU A 310 3.15 10.85 -9.31
C GLU A 310 1.67 11.15 -9.65
N TYR A 311 1.42 12.04 -10.60
CA TYR A 311 0.07 12.32 -11.10
C TYR A 311 -0.62 11.05 -11.62
N ASN A 312 0.07 10.28 -12.45
CA ASN A 312 -0.46 9.01 -12.97
C ASN A 312 -0.73 7.99 -11.85
N SER A 313 0.14 7.94 -10.85
CA SER A 313 -0.05 7.08 -9.67
C SER A 313 -1.30 7.46 -8.88
N ILE A 314 -1.51 8.77 -8.66
CA ILE A 314 -2.69 9.29 -7.95
C ILE A 314 -3.97 9.01 -8.75
N CYS A 315 -3.96 9.26 -10.06
CA CYS A 315 -5.12 8.98 -10.91
C CYS A 315 -5.51 7.51 -10.90
N LYS A 316 -4.53 6.60 -10.96
CA LYS A 316 -4.78 5.14 -10.82
C LYS A 316 -5.38 4.78 -9.46
N ALA A 317 -4.93 5.44 -8.39
CA ALA A 317 -5.48 5.20 -7.05
C ALA A 317 -6.90 5.75 -6.88
N MET A 318 -7.22 6.90 -7.51
CA MET A 318 -8.55 7.51 -7.48
C MET A 318 -9.54 6.77 -8.38
N ASN A 319 -9.07 6.13 -9.45
CA ASN A 319 -9.90 5.40 -10.41
C ASN A 319 -9.39 3.95 -10.62
N PRO A 320 -9.52 3.06 -9.62
CA PRO A 320 -9.03 1.68 -9.70
C PRO A 320 -9.75 0.81 -10.75
N ASN A 321 -10.89 1.28 -11.28
CA ASN A 321 -11.67 0.60 -12.32
C ASN A 321 -11.33 1.06 -13.75
N ALA A 322 -10.43 2.02 -13.91
CA ALA A 322 -9.90 2.35 -15.23
C ALA A 322 -9.19 1.11 -15.78
N LYS A 323 -9.83 0.41 -16.71
CA LYS A 323 -9.24 -0.77 -17.34
C LYS A 323 -7.95 -0.36 -18.05
N PRO A 324 -6.80 -1.00 -17.76
CA PRO A 324 -5.66 -0.87 -18.65
C PRO A 324 -6.09 -1.39 -20.02
N ASP A 325 -5.88 -0.61 -21.05
CA ASP A 325 -6.08 -1.07 -22.43
C ASP A 325 -5.13 -2.23 -22.67
N LEU A 326 -5.69 -3.46 -22.71
CA LEU A 326 -4.95 -4.72 -22.90
C LEU A 326 -4.65 -5.00 -24.39
N ASP A 327 -4.69 -4.00 -25.25
CA ASP A 327 -4.33 -4.14 -26.67
C ASP A 327 -2.84 -3.82 -26.88
N HIS A 328 -1.97 -4.66 -26.33
CA HIS A 328 -0.56 -4.67 -26.70
C HIS A 328 -0.35 -5.47 -27.98
N ASN A 329 -0.65 -4.86 -29.11
CA ASN A 329 -0.01 -5.25 -30.37
C ASN A 329 1.40 -4.65 -30.39
N HIS A 330 2.39 -5.52 -30.27
CA HIS A 330 3.80 -5.18 -30.41
C HIS A 330 4.09 -4.68 -31.84
N ALA A 331 4.06 -3.38 -32.05
CA ALA A 331 4.72 -2.72 -33.17
C ALA A 331 4.95 -1.25 -32.81
N GLU A 332 6.23 -0.91 -32.74
CA GLU A 332 6.80 0.44 -32.75
C GLU A 332 6.55 1.32 -31.50
N HIS A 333 7.64 1.62 -30.84
CA HIS A 333 7.74 2.53 -29.69
C HIS A 333 7.43 3.98 -30.09
N ASP A 334 6.14 4.33 -30.10
CA ASP A 334 5.70 5.73 -30.00
C ASP A 334 5.19 5.96 -28.58
N HIS A 335 6.01 6.60 -27.74
CA HIS A 335 5.71 6.95 -26.35
C HIS A 335 4.63 8.03 -26.18
N GLU A 336 3.86 8.37 -27.23
CA GLU A 336 2.80 9.39 -27.17
C GLU A 336 1.40 8.83 -26.86
N ASN A 337 1.22 7.51 -26.79
CA ASN A 337 -0.07 6.86 -26.54
C ASN A 337 -0.08 5.97 -25.29
N GLU A 338 0.48 6.45 -24.17
CA GLU A 338 0.11 5.83 -22.88
C GLU A 338 -1.37 6.15 -22.60
N PRO A 339 -2.17 5.11 -22.19
CA PRO A 339 -3.56 5.37 -21.82
C PRO A 339 -3.57 6.41 -20.70
N GLU A 340 -4.21 7.53 -20.92
CA GLU A 340 -4.30 8.61 -19.95
C GLU A 340 -4.89 8.04 -18.65
N ALA A 341 -4.10 7.97 -17.60
CA ALA A 341 -4.49 7.41 -16.31
C ALA A 341 -5.69 8.15 -15.69
N ASP A 342 -5.98 9.33 -16.21
CA ASP A 342 -7.06 10.23 -15.82
C ASP A 342 -8.30 10.13 -16.73
N LYS A 343 -8.37 9.11 -17.60
CA LYS A 343 -9.50 8.91 -18.51
C LYS A 343 -10.79 8.66 -17.70
N GLY A 344 -11.77 9.52 -17.91
CA GLY A 344 -13.06 9.47 -17.19
C GLY A 344 -13.12 10.31 -15.92
N MET A 345 -12.02 10.93 -15.48
CA MET A 345 -12.02 11.88 -14.37
C MET A 345 -12.57 13.24 -14.78
N SER A 346 -13.25 13.92 -13.87
CA SER A 346 -13.71 15.30 -14.05
C SER A 346 -12.53 16.27 -14.07
N LYS A 347 -12.77 17.52 -14.53
CA LYS A 347 -11.73 18.56 -14.52
C LYS A 347 -11.24 18.90 -13.11
N ASP A 348 -12.14 18.89 -12.14
CA ASP A 348 -11.81 19.20 -10.75
C ASP A 348 -10.97 18.09 -10.14
N GLU A 349 -11.31 16.82 -10.36
CA GLU A 349 -10.51 15.67 -9.92
C GLU A 349 -9.10 15.66 -10.53
N LYS A 350 -8.96 16.03 -11.82
CA LYS A 350 -7.66 16.16 -12.49
C LYS A 350 -6.82 17.29 -11.87
N LEU A 351 -7.46 18.42 -11.55
CA LEU A 351 -6.78 19.56 -10.92
C LEU A 351 -6.31 19.17 -9.52
N ASP A 352 -7.18 18.56 -8.71
CA ASP A 352 -6.84 18.09 -7.38
C ASP A 352 -5.70 17.07 -7.42
N ALA A 353 -5.75 16.10 -8.34
CA ALA A 353 -4.69 15.13 -8.54
C ALA A 353 -3.35 15.79 -8.90
N SER A 354 -3.37 16.82 -9.76
CA SER A 354 -2.16 17.58 -10.13
C SER A 354 -1.57 18.36 -8.96
N GLU A 355 -2.41 19.01 -8.15
CA GLU A 355 -1.94 19.74 -6.96
C GLU A 355 -1.37 18.79 -5.90
N ILE A 356 -2.03 17.64 -5.68
CA ILE A 356 -1.53 16.59 -4.79
C ILE A 356 -0.19 16.05 -5.29
N ALA A 357 -0.05 15.79 -6.59
CA ALA A 357 1.20 15.30 -7.19
C ALA A 357 2.35 16.29 -6.98
N LYS A 358 2.14 17.57 -7.32
CA LYS A 358 3.14 18.63 -7.09
C LYS A 358 3.57 18.71 -5.64
N ARG A 359 2.60 18.66 -4.73
CA ARG A 359 2.88 18.70 -3.29
C ARG A 359 3.69 17.49 -2.85
N ARG A 360 3.33 16.27 -3.28
CA ARG A 360 4.03 15.04 -2.91
C ARG A 360 5.45 15.01 -3.46
N VAL A 361 5.65 15.38 -4.73
CA VAL A 361 7.00 15.45 -5.32
C VAL A 361 7.84 16.48 -4.57
N ARG A 362 7.31 17.68 -4.29
CA ARG A 362 8.05 18.70 -3.54
C ARG A 362 8.45 18.22 -2.16
N LEU A 363 7.53 17.62 -1.41
CA LEU A 363 7.82 17.05 -0.08
C LEU A 363 8.82 15.91 -0.17
N GLY A 364 8.67 14.99 -1.12
CA GLY A 364 9.59 13.87 -1.30
C GLY A 364 11.03 14.32 -1.56
N LEU A 365 11.21 15.31 -2.44
CA LEU A 365 12.53 15.89 -2.71
C LEU A 365 13.11 16.61 -1.49
N LEU A 366 12.28 17.38 -0.77
CA LEU A 366 12.70 18.07 0.44
C LEU A 366 13.11 17.10 1.56
N LEU A 367 12.29 16.09 1.81
CA LEU A 367 12.59 15.06 2.82
C LEU A 367 13.86 14.27 2.44
N SER A 368 14.04 13.93 1.17
CA SER A 368 15.25 13.27 0.68
C SER A 368 16.50 14.10 0.97
N GLU A 369 16.45 15.41 0.72
CA GLU A 369 17.58 16.31 0.97
C GLU A 369 17.83 16.52 2.48
N ILE A 370 16.77 16.60 3.31
CA ILE A 370 16.90 16.64 4.77
C ILE A 370 17.58 15.36 5.26
N GLY A 371 17.15 14.20 4.79
CA GLY A 371 17.73 12.92 5.15
C GLY A 371 19.19 12.81 4.74
N ARG A 372 19.54 13.25 3.53
CA ARG A 372 20.90 13.26 3.02
C ARG A 372 21.82 14.14 3.86
N LYS A 373 21.41 15.38 4.18
CA LYS A 373 22.22 16.33 4.98
C LYS A 373 22.41 15.87 6.42
N ASN A 374 21.42 15.20 6.99
CA ASN A 374 21.45 14.73 8.38
C ASN A 374 21.86 13.24 8.50
N ASN A 375 22.27 12.63 7.39
CA ASN A 375 22.69 11.21 7.33
C ASN A 375 21.65 10.22 7.87
N ILE A 376 20.35 10.51 7.69
CA ILE A 376 19.24 9.65 8.09
C ILE A 376 19.10 8.53 7.06
N LYS A 377 19.17 7.28 7.52
CA LYS A 377 19.04 6.08 6.68
C LYS A 377 18.03 5.14 7.27
N VAL A 378 17.39 4.37 6.42
CA VAL A 378 16.54 3.25 6.84
C VAL A 378 17.44 2.02 6.99
N GLU A 379 17.46 1.47 8.19
CA GLU A 379 18.22 0.27 8.52
C GLU A 379 17.35 -0.99 8.32
N GLU A 380 17.99 -2.15 8.21
CA GLU A 380 17.25 -3.42 8.06
C GLU A 380 16.30 -3.69 9.23
N GLU A 381 16.64 -3.22 10.43
CA GLU A 381 15.80 -3.33 11.63
C GLU A 381 14.51 -2.52 11.49
N ASP A 382 14.58 -1.31 10.92
CA ASP A 382 13.42 -0.46 10.67
C ASP A 382 12.43 -1.15 9.72
N THR A 383 12.94 -1.73 8.64
CA THR A 383 12.14 -2.48 7.67
C THR A 383 11.50 -3.71 8.32
N ARG A 384 12.25 -4.45 9.14
CA ARG A 384 11.73 -5.60 9.87
C ARG A 384 10.61 -5.20 10.83
N ASN A 385 10.80 -4.11 11.58
CA ASN A 385 9.80 -3.59 12.51
C ASN A 385 8.53 -3.13 11.77
N ALA A 386 8.67 -2.47 10.62
CA ALA A 386 7.54 -2.07 9.80
C ALA A 386 6.77 -3.29 9.25
N MET A 387 7.48 -4.32 8.77
CA MET A 387 6.86 -5.58 8.34
C MET A 387 6.10 -6.25 9.48
N MET A 388 6.68 -6.31 10.69
CA MET A 388 6.00 -6.89 11.85
C MET A 388 4.74 -6.11 12.24
N LYS A 389 4.76 -4.78 12.18
CA LYS A 389 3.57 -3.95 12.38
C LYS A 389 2.49 -4.23 11.34
N GLU A 390 2.88 -4.41 10.09
CA GLU A 390 1.93 -4.73 9.02
C GLU A 390 1.30 -6.11 9.21
N ILE A 391 2.10 -7.11 9.56
CA ILE A 391 1.64 -8.47 9.85
C ILE A 391 0.61 -8.49 10.99
N GLN A 392 0.82 -7.69 12.04
CA GLN A 392 -0.09 -7.60 13.20
C GLN A 392 -1.49 -7.06 12.83
N LYS A 393 -1.66 -6.40 11.70
CA LYS A 393 -2.98 -5.93 11.22
C LYS A 393 -3.88 -7.07 10.70
N TYR A 394 -3.30 -8.25 10.44
CA TYR A 394 -4.00 -9.40 9.86
C TYR A 394 -3.95 -10.62 10.79
N PRO A 395 -4.65 -10.58 11.95
CA PRO A 395 -4.64 -11.70 12.90
C PRO A 395 -5.20 -12.99 12.27
N GLY A 396 -4.46 -14.10 12.43
CA GLY A 396 -4.77 -15.39 11.82
C GLY A 396 -4.21 -15.60 10.41
N GLN A 397 -3.62 -14.58 9.80
CA GLN A 397 -2.99 -14.66 8.47
C GLN A 397 -1.51 -14.24 8.48
N GLU A 398 -0.91 -14.19 9.66
CA GLU A 398 0.46 -13.67 9.88
C GLU A 398 1.49 -14.36 8.98
N LYS A 399 1.35 -15.69 8.84
CA LYS A 399 2.26 -16.48 7.99
C LYS A 399 2.12 -16.11 6.51
N GLN A 400 0.90 -15.91 6.02
CA GLN A 400 0.65 -15.58 4.61
C GLN A 400 1.22 -14.20 4.27
N VAL A 401 1.01 -13.21 5.15
CA VAL A 401 1.53 -11.86 4.99
C VAL A 401 3.06 -11.85 5.07
N MET A 402 3.65 -12.64 5.99
CA MET A 402 5.11 -12.79 6.06
C MET A 402 5.69 -13.42 4.80
N ASP A 403 5.08 -14.48 4.28
CA ASP A 403 5.51 -15.15 3.06
C ASP A 403 5.35 -14.24 1.83
N TYR A 404 4.31 -13.40 1.80
CA TYR A 404 4.14 -12.37 0.76
C TYR A 404 5.33 -11.40 0.74
N PHE A 405 5.72 -10.81 1.86
CA PHE A 405 6.86 -9.91 1.92
C PHE A 405 8.19 -10.60 1.58
N LYS A 406 8.38 -11.86 2.00
CA LYS A 406 9.60 -12.62 1.66
C LYS A 406 9.75 -12.87 0.16
N ASN A 407 8.65 -13.14 -0.52
CA ASN A 407 8.65 -13.50 -1.94
C ASN A 407 8.52 -12.28 -2.88
N ASN A 408 8.24 -11.09 -2.35
CA ASN A 408 8.05 -9.86 -3.12
C ASN A 408 8.98 -8.75 -2.63
N PRO A 409 10.20 -8.63 -3.19
CA PRO A 409 11.14 -7.56 -2.86
C PRO A 409 10.53 -6.15 -3.08
N ASP A 410 9.71 -5.99 -4.11
CA ASP A 410 9.04 -4.72 -4.40
C ASP A 410 8.09 -4.29 -3.27
N ALA A 411 7.41 -5.25 -2.64
CA ALA A 411 6.56 -4.97 -1.48
C ALA A 411 7.38 -4.50 -0.26
N GLN A 412 8.60 -5.03 -0.07
CA GLN A 412 9.51 -4.53 0.96
C GLN A 412 10.00 -3.12 0.62
N GLN A 413 10.31 -2.86 -0.65
CA GLN A 413 10.76 -1.55 -1.09
C GLN A 413 9.69 -0.48 -0.93
N GLN A 414 8.41 -0.83 -1.10
CA GLN A 414 7.29 0.08 -0.84
C GLN A 414 7.19 0.54 0.62
N LEU A 415 7.72 -0.24 1.58
CA LEU A 415 7.77 0.17 2.98
C LEU A 415 8.87 1.22 3.24
N TYR A 416 9.86 1.32 2.38
CA TYR A 416 11.02 2.20 2.59
C TYR A 416 10.62 3.68 2.68
N GLY A 417 9.78 4.15 1.76
CA GLY A 417 9.33 5.54 1.72
C GLY A 417 8.65 6.00 3.01
N PRO A 418 7.59 5.31 3.47
CA PRO A 418 6.94 5.62 4.74
C PRO A 418 7.87 5.57 5.96
N ILE A 419 8.78 4.58 6.02
CA ILE A 419 9.76 4.47 7.12
C ILE A 419 10.70 5.67 7.12
N PHE A 420 11.24 6.01 5.95
CA PHE A 420 12.15 7.12 5.78
C PHE A 420 11.50 8.45 6.17
N GLU A 421 10.27 8.70 5.72
CA GLU A 421 9.46 9.84 6.11
C GLU A 421 9.27 9.91 7.64
N ASP A 422 8.88 8.80 8.27
CA ASP A 422 8.69 8.73 9.71
C ASP A 422 9.98 9.03 10.49
N LYS A 423 11.14 8.54 10.02
CA LYS A 423 12.45 8.84 10.66
C LYS A 423 12.81 10.31 10.56
N ILE A 424 12.51 10.97 9.43
CA ILE A 424 12.74 12.41 9.28
C ILE A 424 11.80 13.21 10.18
N ILE A 425 10.53 12.82 10.25
CA ILE A 425 9.56 13.45 11.15
C ILE A 425 10.00 13.32 12.61
N ASP A 426 10.47 12.12 13.00
CA ASP A 426 11.01 11.90 14.35
C ASP A 426 12.24 12.79 14.62
N PHE A 427 13.16 12.87 13.67
CA PHE A 427 14.32 13.77 13.76
C PHE A 427 13.88 15.23 13.96
N ILE A 428 12.93 15.73 13.16
CA ILE A 428 12.39 17.09 13.28
C ILE A 428 11.69 17.29 14.63
N MET A 429 11.00 16.27 15.15
CA MET A 429 10.31 16.31 16.44
C MET A 429 11.28 16.23 17.62
N GLU A 430 12.42 15.53 17.49
CA GLU A 430 13.43 15.37 18.55
C GLU A 430 14.27 16.63 18.73
N ASP A 431 14.64 17.30 17.66
CA ASP A 431 15.37 18.57 17.68
C ASP A 431 14.60 19.67 18.45
N ARG A 432 13.30 19.46 18.66
CA ARG A 432 12.39 20.39 19.38
C ARG A 432 12.03 20.02 20.81
N LYS A 433 12.51 18.89 21.34
CA LYS A 433 12.32 18.58 22.78
C LYS A 433 12.96 19.58 23.71
N SER A 434 13.76 20.50 23.18
CA SER A 434 14.39 21.60 23.92
C SER A 434 13.52 22.88 24.06
N VAL A 435 12.29 22.91 23.49
CA VAL A 435 11.44 24.11 23.46
C VAL A 435 10.04 23.81 24.01
N VAL A 436 9.95 23.18 25.16
CA VAL A 436 8.72 23.08 25.98
C VAL A 436 8.88 23.81 27.28
#